data_3d80ea30368d8821802e7edc7034d7aa
#
_entry.id   3d80ea30368d8821802e7edc7034d7aa
#
_cell.length_a   1.000
_cell.length_b   1.000
_cell.length_c   1.000
_cell.angle_alpha   90.00
_cell.angle_beta   90.00
_cell.angle_gamma   90.00
#
_symmetry.space_group_name_H-M   'P 1'
#
loop_
_entity.id
_entity.type
_entity.pdbx_description
1 polymer ?
#
loop_
_entity_poly.entity_id
_entity_poly.type
_entity_poly.pdbx_seq_one_letter_code
_entity_poly.pdbx_strand_id
1 'polypeptide(L)'
;MQTIMISDITLRNSAESALSFKEKIETVKQLENIGVDVIETAPITNIKTDTLFLHTIVPFVKNGILSCPVGYSEESLENAWNAIKDAKKPRLHIMLPTSPVQMEYICHKKPNVILELAKQLVSKAKELCDDVEFSAMDATRSEPDF
;
A
#
# COMPACT_ATOMS: atom_id res chain seq x y z
N MET A 1 -27.32 -8.04 1.09
CA MET A 1 -26.25 -9.05 1.02
C MET A 1 -24.95 -8.34 1.39
N GLN A 2 -24.17 -8.91 2.27
CA GLN A 2 -22.85 -8.36 2.61
C GLN A 2 -21.85 -8.80 1.53
N THR A 3 -21.22 -7.86 0.84
CA THR A 3 -20.20 -8.17 -0.18
C THR A 3 -18.87 -8.43 0.52
N ILE A 4 -18.25 -9.56 0.25
CA ILE A 4 -16.90 -9.89 0.72
C ILE A 4 -15.93 -9.51 -0.39
N MET A 5 -14.84 -8.81 -0.03
CA MET A 5 -13.75 -8.49 -0.94
C MET A 5 -12.52 -9.33 -0.59
N ILE A 6 -11.85 -9.82 -1.63
CA ILE A 6 -10.61 -10.60 -1.49
C ILE A 6 -9.43 -9.73 -1.90
N SER A 7 -8.51 -9.50 -0.96
CA SER A 7 -7.25 -8.81 -1.21
C SER A 7 -6.09 -9.81 -1.29
N ASP A 8 -5.32 -9.76 -2.37
CA ASP A 8 -4.11 -10.54 -2.54
C ASP A 8 -2.88 -9.68 -2.19
N ILE A 9 -2.02 -10.20 -1.33
CA ILE A 9 -0.81 -9.56 -0.84
C ILE A 9 0.49 -10.25 -1.29
N THR A 10 0.40 -11.14 -2.28
CA THR A 10 1.58 -11.89 -2.80
C THR A 10 2.68 -10.94 -3.24
N LEU A 11 2.33 -9.86 -3.94
CA LEU A 11 3.30 -8.88 -4.42
C LEU A 11 3.85 -7.98 -3.31
N ARG A 12 3.07 -7.71 -2.26
CA ARG A 12 3.54 -6.97 -1.09
C ARG A 12 4.68 -7.71 -0.39
N ASN A 13 4.56 -9.02 -0.27
CA ASN A 13 5.55 -9.87 0.38
C ASN A 13 6.64 -10.36 -0.61
N SER A 14 6.63 -9.90 -1.85
CA SER A 14 7.54 -10.38 -2.90
C SER A 14 9.01 -10.01 -2.68
N ALA A 15 9.33 -9.14 -1.73
CA ALA A 15 10.72 -8.92 -1.29
C ALA A 15 11.30 -10.16 -0.59
N GLU A 16 10.44 -10.98 0.03
CA GLU A 16 10.81 -12.24 0.67
C GLU A 16 10.74 -13.42 -0.31
N SER A 17 9.95 -13.29 -1.39
CA SER A 17 9.90 -14.27 -2.47
C SER A 17 10.88 -13.88 -3.58
N ALA A 18 11.72 -14.80 -4.01
CA ALA A 18 12.71 -14.57 -5.08
C ALA A 18 12.09 -14.41 -6.48
N LEU A 19 10.90 -13.78 -6.58
CA LEU A 19 10.22 -13.56 -7.87
C LEU A 19 10.99 -12.54 -8.71
N SER A 20 11.33 -12.94 -9.93
CA SER A 20 11.87 -12.03 -10.94
C SER A 20 10.83 -11.01 -11.38
N PHE A 21 11.27 -9.91 -11.99
CA PHE A 21 10.40 -8.87 -12.54
C PHE A 21 9.31 -9.44 -13.48
N LYS A 22 9.68 -10.40 -14.33
CA LYS A 22 8.75 -11.07 -15.26
C LYS A 22 7.71 -11.91 -14.52
N GLU A 23 8.12 -12.66 -13.51
CA GLU A 23 7.21 -13.49 -12.71
C GLU A 23 6.22 -12.65 -11.93
N LYS A 24 6.64 -11.48 -11.40
CA LYS A 24 5.73 -10.53 -10.77
C LYS A 24 4.65 -10.02 -11.74
N ILE A 25 5.00 -9.70 -12.99
CA ILE A 25 4.02 -9.29 -14.01
C ILE A 25 3.05 -10.42 -14.33
N GLU A 26 3.54 -11.66 -14.49
CA GLU A 26 2.66 -12.81 -14.75
C GLU A 26 1.73 -13.08 -13.55
N THR A 27 2.21 -12.92 -12.33
CA THR A 27 1.39 -13.01 -11.12
C THR A 27 0.23 -12.00 -11.17
N VAL A 28 0.48 -10.73 -11.52
CA VAL A 28 -0.57 -9.72 -11.65
C VAL A 28 -1.63 -10.14 -12.66
N LYS A 29 -1.22 -10.64 -13.83
CA LYS A 29 -2.17 -11.09 -14.86
C LYS A 29 -3.01 -12.29 -14.39
N GLN A 30 -2.39 -13.21 -13.66
CA GLN A 30 -3.12 -14.37 -13.10
C GLN A 30 -4.11 -13.92 -12.03
N LEU A 31 -3.73 -13.03 -11.12
CA LEU A 31 -4.62 -12.47 -10.09
C LEU A 31 -5.81 -11.72 -10.70
N GLU A 32 -5.58 -10.90 -11.72
CA GLU A 32 -6.64 -10.24 -12.47
C GLU A 32 -7.59 -11.24 -13.16
N ASN A 33 -7.05 -12.33 -13.73
CA ASN A 33 -7.84 -13.38 -14.37
C ASN A 33 -8.66 -14.21 -13.38
N ILE A 34 -8.14 -14.45 -12.18
CA ILE A 34 -8.86 -15.13 -11.09
C ILE A 34 -10.00 -14.25 -10.58
N GLY A 35 -9.85 -12.92 -10.71
CA GLY A 35 -10.86 -11.95 -10.29
C GLY A 35 -10.77 -11.59 -8.81
N VAL A 36 -9.57 -11.48 -8.25
CA VAL A 36 -9.39 -10.88 -6.91
C VAL A 36 -9.79 -9.41 -6.93
N ASP A 37 -10.37 -8.94 -5.84
CA ASP A 37 -10.90 -7.57 -5.77
C ASP A 37 -9.77 -6.53 -5.61
N VAL A 38 -8.72 -6.88 -4.88
CA VAL A 38 -7.57 -6.00 -4.60
C VAL A 38 -6.27 -6.73 -4.86
N ILE A 39 -5.38 -6.11 -5.63
CA ILE A 39 -4.00 -6.53 -5.82
C ILE A 39 -3.12 -5.51 -5.10
N GLU A 40 -2.52 -5.91 -4.00
CA GLU A 40 -1.64 -5.03 -3.22
C GLU A 40 -0.18 -5.28 -3.57
N THR A 41 0.53 -4.21 -3.88
CA THR A 41 1.94 -4.23 -4.25
C THR A 41 2.85 -4.02 -3.03
N ALA A 42 4.16 -4.19 -3.20
CA ALA A 42 5.13 -3.76 -2.22
C ALA A 42 5.18 -2.21 -2.13
N PRO A 43 5.56 -1.65 -0.97
CA PRO A 43 5.85 -0.22 -0.89
C PRO A 43 7.05 0.14 -1.78
N ILE A 44 7.08 1.38 -2.28
CA ILE A 44 8.19 1.87 -3.09
C ILE A 44 9.40 2.09 -2.18
N THR A 45 10.43 1.29 -2.38
CA THR A 45 11.72 1.40 -1.68
C THR A 45 12.83 1.85 -2.62
N ASN A 46 12.80 1.40 -3.87
CA ASN A 46 13.67 1.89 -4.94
C ASN A 46 12.80 2.59 -5.99
N ILE A 47 12.87 3.93 -6.00
CA ILE A 47 12.02 4.76 -6.86
C ILE A 47 12.08 4.31 -8.34
N LYS A 48 13.26 4.03 -8.87
CA LYS A 48 13.41 3.70 -10.31
C LYS A 48 12.79 2.34 -10.66
N THR A 49 13.16 1.30 -9.92
CA THR A 49 12.73 -0.07 -10.24
C THR A 49 11.28 -0.32 -9.87
N ASP A 50 10.84 0.18 -8.72
CA ASP A 50 9.51 -0.08 -8.22
C ASP A 50 8.45 0.74 -8.98
N THR A 51 8.75 2.00 -9.31
CA THR A 51 7.88 2.82 -10.15
C THR A 51 7.77 2.24 -11.57
N LEU A 52 8.88 1.77 -12.15
CA LEU A 52 8.86 1.09 -13.46
C LEU A 52 7.97 -0.15 -13.40
N PHE A 53 8.07 -0.94 -12.33
CA PHE A 53 7.22 -2.12 -12.14
C PHE A 53 5.74 -1.72 -12.07
N LEU A 54 5.39 -0.74 -11.25
CA LEU A 54 4.02 -0.27 -11.08
C LEU A 54 3.44 0.26 -12.42
N HIS A 55 4.17 1.12 -13.14
CA HIS A 55 3.75 1.59 -14.46
C HIS A 55 3.55 0.43 -15.46
N THR A 56 4.39 -0.62 -15.36
CA THR A 56 4.26 -1.78 -16.25
C THR A 56 3.00 -2.60 -15.96
N ILE A 57 2.59 -2.72 -14.70
CA ILE A 57 1.42 -3.54 -14.34
C ILE A 57 0.09 -2.80 -14.43
N VAL A 58 0.07 -1.46 -14.32
CA VAL A 58 -1.14 -0.64 -14.41
C VAL A 58 -2.06 -1.03 -15.57
N PRO A 59 -1.59 -1.24 -16.82
CA PRO A 59 -2.45 -1.63 -17.92
C PRO A 59 -3.06 -3.04 -17.82
N PHE A 60 -2.51 -3.89 -16.96
CA PHE A 60 -3.01 -5.26 -16.78
C PHE A 60 -4.09 -5.37 -15.71
N VAL A 61 -4.15 -4.44 -14.75
CA VAL A 61 -5.20 -4.39 -13.72
C VAL A 61 -6.40 -3.59 -14.24
N LYS A 62 -7.44 -4.31 -14.66
CA LYS A 62 -8.61 -3.72 -15.35
C LYS A 62 -9.87 -3.70 -14.49
N ASN A 63 -10.06 -4.72 -13.68
CA ASN A 63 -11.27 -4.93 -12.86
C ASN A 63 -10.96 -4.78 -11.37
N GLY A 64 -9.80 -5.27 -10.93
CA GLY A 64 -9.34 -5.17 -9.55
C GLY A 64 -8.91 -3.75 -9.17
N ILE A 65 -8.80 -3.52 -7.88
CA ILE A 65 -8.18 -2.33 -7.28
C ILE A 65 -6.67 -2.57 -7.23
N LEU A 66 -5.88 -1.62 -7.73
CA LEU A 66 -4.43 -1.63 -7.56
C LEU A 66 -4.07 -0.83 -6.31
N SER A 67 -3.66 -1.52 -5.25
CA SER A 67 -3.31 -0.93 -3.97
C SER A 67 -1.79 -0.78 -3.84
N CYS A 68 -1.34 0.42 -3.51
CA CYS A 68 0.07 0.72 -3.25
C CYS A 68 0.26 1.21 -1.82
N PRO A 69 1.06 0.50 -1.00
CA PRO A 69 1.39 0.96 0.33
C PRO A 69 2.23 2.23 0.32
N VAL A 70 1.91 3.14 1.23
CA VAL A 70 2.59 4.41 1.45
C VAL A 70 3.53 4.28 2.64
N GLY A 71 4.75 4.77 2.50
CA GLY A 71 5.71 4.87 3.60
C GLY A 71 5.39 6.03 4.56
N TYR A 72 6.33 6.35 5.44
CA TYR A 72 6.12 7.26 6.58
C TYR A 72 6.42 8.74 6.25
N SER A 73 6.19 9.17 5.01
CA SER A 73 6.44 10.56 4.59
C SER A 73 5.51 10.99 3.46
N GLU A 74 5.34 12.31 3.30
CA GLU A 74 4.60 12.87 2.17
C GLU A 74 5.26 12.55 0.82
N GLU A 75 6.58 12.54 0.77
CA GLU A 75 7.33 12.15 -0.43
C GLU A 75 6.98 10.71 -0.86
N SER A 76 6.88 9.77 0.10
CA SER A 76 6.48 8.39 -0.22
C SER A 76 5.04 8.31 -0.72
N LEU A 77 4.15 9.15 -0.21
CA LEU A 77 2.77 9.27 -0.68
C LEU A 77 2.74 9.78 -2.13
N GLU A 78 3.48 10.83 -2.43
CA GLU A 78 3.57 11.39 -3.79
C GLU A 78 4.16 10.39 -4.79
N ASN A 79 5.20 9.65 -4.38
CA ASN A 79 5.79 8.60 -5.20
C ASN A 79 4.80 7.47 -5.46
N ALA A 80 4.08 7.00 -4.44
CA ALA A 80 3.05 5.98 -4.58
C ALA A 80 1.94 6.44 -5.52
N TRP A 81 1.41 7.66 -5.32
CA TRP A 81 0.39 8.24 -6.18
C TRP A 81 0.85 8.34 -7.64
N ASN A 82 2.02 8.92 -7.88
CA ASN A 82 2.55 9.06 -9.23
C ASN A 82 2.73 7.73 -9.96
N ALA A 83 2.99 6.66 -9.22
CA ALA A 83 3.18 5.34 -9.79
C ALA A 83 1.87 4.62 -10.17
N ILE A 84 0.74 4.93 -9.49
CA ILE A 84 -0.53 4.21 -9.71
C ILE A 84 -1.69 5.08 -10.19
N LYS A 85 -1.56 6.41 -10.29
CA LYS A 85 -2.66 7.33 -10.64
C LYS A 85 -3.34 7.02 -11.98
N ASP A 86 -2.65 6.37 -12.90
CA ASP A 86 -3.18 5.98 -14.20
C ASP A 86 -3.89 4.60 -14.18
N ALA A 87 -3.95 3.93 -13.01
CA ALA A 87 -4.73 2.73 -12.83
C ALA A 87 -6.23 3.06 -12.88
N LYS A 88 -7.05 2.10 -13.30
CA LYS A 88 -8.51 2.30 -13.35
C LYS A 88 -9.15 2.49 -11.98
N LYS A 89 -8.62 1.79 -10.98
CA LYS A 89 -9.07 1.83 -9.60
C LYS A 89 -7.84 1.88 -8.69
N PRO A 90 -7.18 3.03 -8.56
CA PRO A 90 -6.03 3.16 -7.68
C PRO A 90 -6.47 3.24 -6.23
N ARG A 91 -5.70 2.65 -5.32
CA ARG A 91 -5.84 2.78 -3.87
C ARG A 91 -4.51 3.14 -3.25
N LEU A 92 -4.50 4.17 -2.42
CA LEU A 92 -3.39 4.48 -1.53
C LEU A 92 -3.61 3.80 -0.17
N HIS A 93 -2.69 2.94 0.24
CA HIS A 93 -2.78 2.22 1.50
C HIS A 93 -1.77 2.77 2.51
N ILE A 94 -2.26 3.56 3.47
CA ILE A 94 -1.44 4.15 4.53
C ILE A 94 -1.32 3.13 5.66
N MET A 95 -0.08 2.74 5.96
CA MET A 95 0.23 1.75 7.00
C MET A 95 1.12 2.40 8.05
N LEU A 96 0.60 2.62 9.25
CA LEU A 96 1.38 3.22 10.34
C LEU A 96 1.38 2.32 11.58
N PRO A 97 2.52 2.22 12.27
CA PRO A 97 2.59 1.48 13.52
C PRO A 97 1.77 2.18 14.61
N THR A 98 1.07 1.37 15.38
CA THR A 98 0.26 1.85 16.52
C THR A 98 0.72 1.27 17.86
N SER A 99 1.56 0.22 17.84
CA SER A 99 2.14 -0.32 19.07
C SER A 99 3.36 0.49 19.53
N PRO A 100 3.57 0.66 20.85
CA PRO A 100 4.75 1.34 21.40
C PRO A 100 6.06 0.78 20.86
N VAL A 101 6.15 -0.55 20.74
CA VAL A 101 7.35 -1.25 20.25
C VAL A 101 7.67 -0.85 18.81
N GLN A 102 6.68 -0.86 17.92
CA GLN A 102 6.94 -0.49 16.52
C GLN A 102 7.16 1.01 16.33
N MET A 103 6.46 1.84 17.11
CA MET A 103 6.69 3.29 17.08
C MET A 103 8.12 3.64 17.49
N GLU A 104 8.66 2.96 18.51
CA GLU A 104 10.03 3.20 19.00
C GLU A 104 11.10 2.61 18.08
N TYR A 105 10.97 1.32 17.72
CA TYR A 105 12.05 0.58 17.06
C TYR A 105 11.99 0.59 15.53
N ILE A 106 10.83 0.86 14.92
CA ILE A 106 10.70 0.92 13.46
C ILE A 106 10.64 2.37 12.99
N CYS A 107 9.77 3.18 13.58
CA CYS A 107 9.59 4.56 13.15
C CYS A 107 10.47 5.56 13.89
N HIS A 108 11.00 5.21 15.07
CA HIS A 108 11.73 6.12 15.96
C HIS A 108 10.94 7.41 16.25
N LYS A 109 9.63 7.27 16.45
CA LYS A 109 8.70 8.40 16.66
C LYS A 109 7.82 8.17 17.89
N LYS A 110 7.49 9.28 18.54
CA LYS A 110 6.55 9.28 19.68
C LYS A 110 5.11 9.11 19.20
N PRO A 111 4.18 8.60 20.04
CA PRO A 111 2.78 8.37 19.68
C PRO A 111 2.08 9.59 19.09
N ASN A 112 2.23 10.77 19.69
CA ASN A 112 1.62 11.99 19.19
C ASN A 112 2.14 12.39 17.79
N VAL A 113 3.39 12.09 17.47
CA VAL A 113 3.96 12.35 16.13
C VAL A 113 3.37 11.39 15.11
N ILE A 114 3.17 10.13 15.47
CA ILE A 114 2.52 9.13 14.59
C ILE A 114 1.06 9.54 14.33
N LEU A 115 0.33 10.01 15.34
CA LEU A 115 -1.05 10.46 15.19
C LEU A 115 -1.17 11.66 14.24
N GLU A 116 -0.28 12.65 14.38
CA GLU A 116 -0.26 13.80 13.46
C GLU A 116 0.15 13.38 12.05
N LEU A 117 1.11 12.48 11.91
CA LEU A 117 1.50 11.92 10.61
C LEU A 117 0.33 11.16 9.95
N ALA A 118 -0.43 10.37 10.71
CA ALA A 118 -1.63 9.70 10.22
C ALA A 118 -2.63 10.70 9.63
N LYS A 119 -2.95 11.76 10.38
CA LYS A 119 -3.86 12.83 9.93
C LYS A 119 -3.37 13.48 8.63
N GLN A 120 -2.08 13.86 8.59
CA GLN A 120 -1.47 14.50 7.42
C GLN A 120 -1.54 13.61 6.20
N LEU A 121 -1.06 12.36 6.31
CA LEU A 121 -1.01 11.43 5.18
C LEU A 121 -2.42 11.06 4.67
N VAL A 122 -3.37 10.80 5.59
CA VAL A 122 -4.74 10.47 5.19
C VAL A 122 -5.42 11.67 4.51
N SER A 123 -5.29 12.87 5.07
CA SER A 123 -5.86 14.07 4.46
C SER A 123 -5.29 14.32 3.08
N LYS A 124 -3.97 14.28 2.94
CA LYS A 124 -3.30 14.49 1.64
C LYS A 124 -3.63 13.37 0.64
N ALA A 125 -3.69 12.12 1.09
CA ALA A 125 -4.09 11.01 0.23
C ALA A 125 -5.53 11.18 -0.31
N LYS A 126 -6.46 11.66 0.52
CA LYS A 126 -7.85 11.92 0.11
C LYS A 126 -7.99 13.09 -0.88
N GLU A 127 -7.04 14.00 -0.92
CA GLU A 127 -7.00 15.05 -1.97
C GLU A 127 -6.56 14.49 -3.33
N LEU A 128 -5.81 13.38 -3.33
CA LEU A 128 -5.23 12.77 -4.53
C LEU A 128 -6.06 11.59 -5.04
N CYS A 129 -6.64 10.81 -4.14
CA CYS A 129 -7.26 9.51 -4.43
C CYS A 129 -8.56 9.33 -3.65
N ASP A 130 -9.63 8.94 -4.34
CA ASP A 130 -10.93 8.67 -3.70
C ASP A 130 -10.91 7.44 -2.81
N ASP A 131 -10.13 6.41 -3.17
CA ASP A 131 -9.99 5.16 -2.43
C ASP A 131 -8.70 5.18 -1.59
N VAL A 132 -8.86 5.41 -0.29
CA VAL A 132 -7.76 5.44 0.69
C VAL A 132 -8.04 4.44 1.78
N GLU A 133 -7.11 3.51 1.97
CA GLU A 133 -7.12 2.53 3.06
C GLU A 133 -6.14 2.95 4.16
N PHE A 134 -6.53 2.75 5.42
CA PHE A 134 -5.65 2.95 6.57
C PHE A 134 -5.55 1.65 7.38
N SER A 135 -4.34 1.20 7.65
CA SER A 135 -4.05 0.06 8.52
C SER A 135 -3.21 0.47 9.72
N ALA A 136 -3.76 0.21 10.90
CA ALA A 136 -3.03 0.29 12.15
C ALA A 136 -2.13 -0.96 12.28
N MET A 137 -0.83 -0.79 12.06
CA MET A 137 0.10 -1.91 12.16
C MET A 137 0.30 -2.32 13.63
N ASP A 138 0.29 -3.65 13.85
CA ASP A 138 0.48 -4.22 15.19
C ASP A 138 -0.57 -3.74 16.22
N ALA A 139 -1.80 -3.57 15.76
CA ALA A 139 -2.91 -3.04 16.55
C ALA A 139 -3.22 -3.84 17.81
N THR A 140 -2.95 -5.15 17.81
CA THR A 140 -3.17 -6.02 18.98
C THR A 140 -2.25 -5.73 20.16
N ARG A 141 -1.16 -4.99 19.94
CA ARG A 141 -0.22 -4.52 20.97
C ARG A 141 -0.26 -3.01 21.16
N SER A 142 -1.25 -2.34 20.58
CA SER A 142 -1.47 -0.92 20.79
C SER A 142 -2.09 -0.66 22.17
N GLU A 143 -1.78 0.50 22.74
CA GLU A 143 -2.50 0.99 23.90
C GLU A 143 -3.94 1.33 23.50
N PRO A 144 -4.96 0.94 24.33
CA PRO A 144 -6.37 1.17 23.99
C PRO A 144 -6.75 2.62 23.79
N ASP A 145 -6.03 3.54 24.42
CA ASP A 145 -6.29 5.00 24.37
C ASP A 145 -5.56 5.70 23.21
N PHE A 146 -4.71 4.98 22.45
CA PHE A 146 -4.03 5.51 21.27
C PHE A 146 -4.89 5.37 20.03
#